data_d0d030b9aa5a3bb3a452cba55c7d5844
#
_entry.id   d0d030b9aa5a3bb3a452cba55c7d5844
#
_cell.length_a   1.000
_cell.length_b   1.000
_cell.length_c   1.000
_cell.angle_alpha   90.00
_cell.angle_beta   90.00
_cell.angle_gamma   90.00
#
_symmetry.space_group_name_H-M   'P 1'
#
loop_
_entity.id
_entity.type
_entity.pdbx_description
1 polymer ?
#
loop_
_entity_poly.entity_id
_entity_poly.type
_entity_poly.pdbx_seq_one_letter_code
_entity_poly.pdbx_strand_id
1 'polypeptide(L)'
;YVLHDTLDIPIGTFLVGEAQPIFLGTGPAFQDVQNPRPVVRVGRPGDSGDLLLADLVFSTRGHTPGAIVMEWNVHERTQGSVAMFDAHIRIGGFCGSEQELAQCPKQASLTDLPRAAFLSLHLTKSASGYFQNVWVWTADHELDQGTPEQLNVLTDRGVLIESQGPVWMYGTASEHALLYQYSLHHAANVLLAMIQTESPYFQGHNFEPASKSVVSHPKYPDPDCAKRYARGTNVPDWTYD
;
A
#
# COMPACT_ATOMS: atom_id res chain seq x y z
N TYR A 1 -16.72 6.00 3.92
CA TYR A 1 -16.54 6.23 5.36
C TYR A 1 -15.24 7.00 5.57
N VAL A 2 -15.30 8.16 6.25
CA VAL A 2 -14.11 8.98 6.56
C VAL A 2 -13.59 8.61 7.94
N LEU A 3 -12.29 8.31 8.02
CA LEU A 3 -11.61 7.86 9.25
C LEU A 3 -10.59 8.92 9.67
N HIS A 4 -10.77 9.49 10.86
CA HIS A 4 -9.85 10.46 11.45
C HIS A 4 -8.86 9.84 12.44
N ASP A 5 -9.02 8.56 12.73
CA ASP A 5 -8.13 7.73 13.55
C ASP A 5 -8.21 6.28 13.06
N THR A 6 -7.36 5.41 13.58
CA THR A 6 -7.32 3.98 13.23
C THR A 6 -8.67 3.31 13.45
N LEU A 7 -9.15 2.62 12.43
CA LEU A 7 -10.26 1.67 12.55
C LEU A 7 -9.70 0.30 12.89
N ASP A 8 -10.01 -0.21 14.07
CA ASP A 8 -9.69 -1.59 14.47
C ASP A 8 -10.78 -2.55 13.97
N ILE A 9 -10.39 -3.56 13.19
CA ILE A 9 -11.23 -4.68 12.76
C ILE A 9 -10.83 -5.91 13.59
N PRO A 10 -11.61 -6.33 14.57
CA PRO A 10 -11.24 -7.44 15.45
C PRO A 10 -11.41 -8.80 14.75
N ILE A 11 -10.75 -9.82 15.31
CA ILE A 11 -10.98 -11.22 14.93
C ILE A 11 -12.48 -11.59 15.05
N GLY A 12 -12.94 -12.53 14.24
CA GLY A 12 -14.35 -12.92 14.18
C GLY A 12 -15.20 -11.99 13.30
N THR A 13 -14.57 -10.99 12.64
CA THR A 13 -15.29 -10.09 11.73
C THR A 13 -15.44 -10.73 10.35
N PHE A 14 -16.68 -10.69 9.83
CA PHE A 14 -17.01 -10.98 8.44
C PHE A 14 -17.62 -9.72 7.85
N LEU A 15 -16.83 -8.96 7.09
CA LEU A 15 -17.22 -7.68 6.52
C LEU A 15 -17.22 -7.76 5.00
N VAL A 16 -18.39 -7.60 4.42
CA VAL A 16 -18.60 -7.59 2.97
C VAL A 16 -19.19 -6.24 2.57
N GLY A 17 -18.56 -5.60 1.60
CA GLY A 17 -19.03 -4.33 1.08
C GLY A 17 -20.14 -4.50 0.07
N GLU A 18 -21.12 -3.61 0.10
CA GLU A 18 -22.09 -3.47 -0.98
C GLU A 18 -21.67 -2.31 -1.88
N ALA A 19 -21.44 -2.57 -3.17
CA ALA A 19 -20.96 -1.61 -4.15
C ALA A 19 -19.61 -0.98 -3.79
N GLN A 20 -18.70 -1.77 -3.20
CA GLN A 20 -17.32 -1.38 -2.88
C GLN A 20 -17.20 -0.07 -2.08
N PRO A 21 -17.70 -0.01 -0.85
CA PRO A 21 -17.61 1.17 -0.03
C PRO A 21 -16.14 1.48 0.29
N ILE A 22 -15.82 2.79 0.33
CA ILE A 22 -14.46 3.27 0.58
C ILE A 22 -14.28 3.62 2.06
N PHE A 23 -13.24 3.07 2.69
CA PHE A 23 -12.70 3.51 3.98
C PHE A 23 -11.53 4.47 3.72
N LEU A 24 -11.69 5.73 4.11
CA LEU A 24 -10.86 6.84 3.70
C LEU A 24 -10.16 7.50 4.90
N GLY A 25 -8.87 7.22 5.09
CA GLY A 25 -8.08 7.82 6.16
C GLY A 25 -7.69 9.27 5.87
N THR A 26 -7.88 10.18 6.83
CA THR A 26 -7.51 11.58 6.70
C THR A 26 -7.26 12.25 8.05
N GLY A 27 -6.56 13.37 8.03
CA GLY A 27 -6.38 14.22 9.20
C GLY A 27 -5.07 14.02 9.95
N PRO A 28 -4.88 14.75 11.07
CA PRO A 28 -3.59 14.85 11.76
C PRO A 28 -3.01 13.53 12.26
N ALA A 29 -3.87 12.54 12.54
CA ALA A 29 -3.45 11.22 13.01
C ALA A 29 -2.54 10.49 12.02
N PHE A 30 -2.60 10.85 10.74
CA PHE A 30 -1.88 10.17 9.65
C PHE A 30 -0.81 11.06 8.98
N GLN A 31 -0.41 12.17 9.62
CA GLN A 31 0.56 13.10 9.04
C GLN A 31 1.98 12.92 9.55
N ASP A 32 2.19 12.20 10.67
CA ASP A 32 3.50 12.03 11.26
C ASP A 32 4.25 10.83 10.63
N VAL A 33 5.18 11.13 9.73
CA VAL A 33 6.03 10.12 9.07
C VAL A 33 6.99 9.41 10.04
N GLN A 34 7.31 10.01 11.20
CA GLN A 34 8.17 9.40 12.20
C GLN A 34 7.41 8.42 13.11
N ASN A 35 6.09 8.54 13.18
CA ASN A 35 5.21 7.64 13.92
C ASN A 35 4.04 7.21 13.02
N PRO A 36 4.31 6.44 11.95
CA PRO A 36 3.27 6.03 11.03
C PRO A 36 2.21 5.17 11.73
N ARG A 37 0.95 5.36 11.32
CA ARG A 37 -0.21 4.73 11.96
C ARG A 37 -1.11 4.06 10.90
N PRO A 38 -1.67 2.88 11.21
CA PRO A 38 -2.62 2.25 10.32
C PRO A 38 -3.93 3.04 10.25
N VAL A 39 -4.44 3.22 9.04
CA VAL A 39 -5.80 3.70 8.80
C VAL A 39 -6.78 2.60 9.20
N VAL A 40 -6.51 1.36 8.75
CA VAL A 40 -7.25 0.17 9.16
C VAL A 40 -6.26 -0.83 9.75
N ARG A 41 -6.58 -1.29 10.96
CA ARG A 41 -5.84 -2.38 11.61
C ARG A 41 -6.70 -3.62 11.69
N VAL A 42 -6.27 -4.69 11.05
CA VAL A 42 -6.96 -5.98 11.03
C VAL A 42 -6.33 -6.89 12.08
N GLY A 43 -7.05 -7.06 13.19
CA GLY A 43 -6.58 -7.72 14.40
C GLY A 43 -5.44 -6.99 15.09
N ARG A 44 -5.00 -7.51 16.23
CA ARG A 44 -3.84 -7.06 16.98
C ARG A 44 -2.71 -8.07 16.87
N PRO A 45 -1.45 -7.68 17.06
CA PRO A 45 -0.34 -8.63 17.10
C PRO A 45 -0.60 -9.78 18.09
N GLY A 46 -0.57 -11.02 17.58
CA GLY A 46 -0.85 -12.22 18.35
C GLY A 46 -2.30 -12.72 18.30
N ASP A 47 -3.21 -11.97 17.69
CA ASP A 47 -4.58 -12.44 17.47
C ASP A 47 -4.59 -13.63 16.51
N SER A 48 -5.37 -14.67 16.86
CA SER A 48 -5.60 -15.83 16.00
C SER A 48 -7.10 -16.17 15.96
N GLY A 49 -7.62 -16.41 14.75
CA GLY A 49 -9.04 -16.66 14.61
C GLY A 49 -9.50 -16.78 13.18
N ASP A 50 -10.74 -16.38 12.96
CA ASP A 50 -11.41 -16.35 11.67
C ASP A 50 -11.70 -14.88 11.30
N LEU A 51 -11.53 -14.51 10.04
CA LEU A 51 -11.82 -13.15 9.57
C LEU A 51 -11.97 -13.15 8.05
N LEU A 52 -12.95 -12.42 7.57
CA LEU A 52 -13.18 -12.22 6.14
C LEU A 52 -13.41 -10.74 5.83
N LEU A 53 -12.68 -10.22 4.87
CA LEU A 53 -12.97 -8.94 4.22
C LEU A 53 -13.23 -9.19 2.74
N ALA A 54 -14.28 -8.61 2.18
CA ALA A 54 -14.59 -8.74 0.76
C ALA A 54 -15.28 -7.49 0.20
N ASP A 55 -15.06 -7.21 -1.09
CA ASP A 55 -15.73 -6.13 -1.84
C ASP A 55 -15.58 -4.74 -1.21
N LEU A 56 -14.38 -4.42 -0.74
CA LEU A 56 -14.06 -3.18 -0.01
C LEU A 56 -12.96 -2.39 -0.71
N VAL A 57 -12.99 -1.07 -0.53
CA VAL A 57 -11.90 -0.19 -0.94
C VAL A 57 -11.33 0.54 0.27
N PHE A 58 -10.01 0.58 0.37
CA PHE A 58 -9.28 1.31 1.40
C PHE A 58 -8.43 2.40 0.73
N SER A 59 -8.38 3.59 1.32
CA SER A 59 -7.71 4.73 0.72
C SER A 59 -7.27 5.76 1.76
N THR A 60 -6.64 6.82 1.27
CA THR A 60 -6.33 8.03 2.03
C THR A 60 -6.87 9.26 1.32
N ARG A 61 -6.93 10.39 2.03
CA ARG A 61 -7.36 11.66 1.50
C ARG A 61 -6.37 12.76 1.85
N GLY A 62 -5.92 13.48 0.80
CA GLY A 62 -5.00 14.59 0.94
C GLY A 62 -3.59 14.17 1.36
N HIS A 63 -2.93 15.02 2.15
CA HIS A 63 -1.55 14.79 2.60
C HIS A 63 -1.53 13.96 3.88
N THR A 64 -1.18 12.67 3.76
CA THR A 64 -1.15 11.70 4.86
C THR A 64 0.15 10.86 4.86
N PRO A 65 1.34 11.51 4.98
CA PRO A 65 2.64 10.85 4.81
C PRO A 65 2.96 9.80 5.88
N GLY A 66 2.22 9.75 6.98
CA GLY A 66 2.34 8.76 8.05
C GLY A 66 1.27 7.66 8.00
N ALA A 67 0.44 7.60 6.94
CA ALA A 67 -0.60 6.59 6.83
C ALA A 67 -0.04 5.24 6.40
N ILE A 68 -0.29 4.19 7.19
CA ILE A 68 -0.26 2.80 6.73
C ILE A 68 -1.72 2.47 6.38
N VAL A 69 -2.03 2.28 5.10
CA VAL A 69 -3.44 2.16 4.72
C VAL A 69 -4.07 0.93 5.37
N MET A 70 -3.37 -0.21 5.36
CA MET A 70 -3.81 -1.40 6.09
C MET A 70 -2.64 -2.11 6.80
N GLU A 71 -2.83 -2.42 8.08
CA GLU A 71 -1.96 -3.28 8.87
C GLU A 71 -2.69 -4.58 9.21
N TRP A 72 -2.14 -5.72 8.78
CA TRP A 72 -2.72 -7.04 8.95
C TRP A 72 -1.94 -7.85 9.97
N ASN A 73 -2.58 -8.20 11.10
CA ASN A 73 -1.94 -8.87 12.24
C ASN A 73 -2.49 -10.27 12.52
N VAL A 74 -3.67 -10.60 11.99
CA VAL A 74 -4.38 -11.83 12.35
C VAL A 74 -3.66 -13.06 11.82
N HIS A 75 -3.54 -14.09 12.67
CA HIS A 75 -3.13 -15.43 12.26
C HIS A 75 -4.36 -16.33 12.08
N GLU A 76 -4.42 -17.07 10.99
CA GLU A 76 -5.50 -18.00 10.74
C GLU A 76 -5.53 -19.15 11.77
N ARG A 77 -6.73 -19.49 12.26
CA ARG A 77 -6.91 -20.64 13.16
C ARG A 77 -6.82 -21.96 12.41
N THR A 78 -7.32 -22.00 11.21
CA THR A 78 -7.22 -23.10 10.25
C THR A 78 -6.95 -22.52 8.88
N GLN A 79 -6.31 -23.28 8.00
CA GLN A 79 -5.97 -22.84 6.66
C GLN A 79 -7.17 -22.22 5.93
N GLY A 80 -7.00 -20.96 5.47
CA GLY A 80 -8.03 -20.21 4.75
C GLY A 80 -9.10 -19.56 5.64
N SER A 81 -9.01 -19.67 6.97
CA SER A 81 -10.00 -19.03 7.85
C SER A 81 -9.80 -17.53 8.03
N VAL A 82 -8.71 -16.98 7.52
CA VAL A 82 -8.45 -15.55 7.47
C VAL A 82 -8.18 -15.16 6.03
N ALA A 83 -9.04 -14.32 5.45
CA ALA A 83 -8.97 -14.03 4.02
C ALA A 83 -9.42 -12.62 3.65
N MET A 84 -8.94 -12.14 2.50
CA MET A 84 -9.41 -10.94 1.84
C MET A 84 -9.65 -11.21 0.35
N PHE A 85 -10.86 -10.91 -0.13
CA PHE A 85 -11.29 -11.15 -1.51
C PHE A 85 -11.77 -9.86 -2.17
N ASP A 86 -11.42 -9.65 -3.44
CA ASP A 86 -11.98 -8.57 -4.26
C ASP A 86 -11.95 -7.20 -3.56
N ALA A 87 -10.93 -6.98 -2.74
CA ALA A 87 -10.74 -5.77 -1.96
C ALA A 87 -9.51 -5.01 -2.46
N HIS A 88 -9.60 -3.68 -2.52
CA HIS A 88 -8.58 -2.87 -3.14
C HIS A 88 -8.06 -1.80 -2.19
N ILE A 89 -6.77 -1.56 -2.22
CA ILE A 89 -6.16 -0.34 -1.69
C ILE A 89 -5.96 0.57 -2.88
N ARG A 90 -6.82 1.59 -3.03
CA ARG A 90 -6.78 2.53 -4.15
C ARG A 90 -6.51 3.93 -3.63
N ILE A 91 -5.33 4.47 -3.92
CA ILE A 91 -4.86 5.75 -3.39
C ILE A 91 -4.90 6.81 -4.49
N GLY A 92 -5.77 7.80 -4.34
CA GLY A 92 -5.94 8.92 -5.28
C GLY A 92 -6.71 8.59 -6.56
N GLY A 93 -6.82 9.58 -7.45
CA GLY A 93 -7.43 9.46 -8.77
C GLY A 93 -8.96 9.37 -8.77
N PHE A 94 -9.64 9.77 -7.70
CA PHE A 94 -11.10 9.78 -7.63
C PHE A 94 -11.62 11.01 -6.88
N CYS A 95 -12.85 11.40 -7.18
CA CYS A 95 -13.48 12.60 -6.63
C CYS A 95 -13.57 12.55 -5.10
N GLY A 96 -13.07 13.58 -4.44
CA GLY A 96 -13.06 13.72 -2.98
C GLY A 96 -11.86 13.06 -2.30
N SER A 97 -10.90 12.52 -3.05
CA SER A 97 -9.63 12.04 -2.49
C SER A 97 -8.68 13.18 -2.07
N GLU A 98 -8.87 14.39 -2.62
CA GLU A 98 -7.88 15.48 -2.53
C GLU A 98 -6.49 15.06 -3.04
N GLN A 99 -6.47 14.06 -3.91
CA GLN A 99 -5.33 13.51 -4.63
C GLN A 99 -5.74 13.32 -6.10
N GLU A 100 -6.46 14.29 -6.62
CA GLU A 100 -6.99 14.38 -7.98
C GLU A 100 -6.01 15.18 -8.85
N LEU A 101 -6.32 15.35 -10.12
CA LEU A 101 -5.48 16.10 -11.07
C LEU A 101 -5.13 17.51 -10.59
N ALA A 102 -6.05 18.17 -9.89
CA ALA A 102 -5.84 19.52 -9.35
C ALA A 102 -4.74 19.58 -8.26
N GLN A 103 -4.61 18.53 -7.44
CA GLN A 103 -3.61 18.44 -6.37
C GLN A 103 -2.35 17.70 -6.82
N CYS A 104 -2.47 16.80 -7.81
CA CYS A 104 -1.42 15.90 -8.27
C CYS A 104 -1.13 16.02 -9.77
N PRO A 105 -0.94 17.23 -10.33
CA PRO A 105 -0.72 17.38 -11.76
C PRO A 105 0.60 16.76 -12.20
N LYS A 106 0.61 16.15 -13.39
CA LYS A 106 1.78 15.47 -13.99
C LYS A 106 3.07 16.30 -13.99
N GLN A 107 2.95 17.61 -14.14
CA GLN A 107 4.09 18.52 -14.27
C GLN A 107 4.57 19.09 -12.93
N ALA A 108 3.92 18.76 -11.82
CA ALA A 108 4.36 19.26 -10.51
C ALA A 108 5.70 18.68 -10.07
N SER A 109 6.46 19.47 -9.32
CA SER A 109 7.63 18.97 -8.62
C SER A 109 7.22 17.95 -7.55
N LEU A 110 8.05 16.93 -7.32
CA LEU A 110 7.78 15.92 -6.26
C LEU A 110 7.64 16.54 -4.87
N THR A 111 8.29 17.70 -4.63
CA THR A 111 8.17 18.44 -3.36
C THR A 111 6.83 19.14 -3.17
N ASP A 112 6.12 19.40 -4.25
CA ASP A 112 4.87 20.14 -4.25
C ASP A 112 3.65 19.20 -4.23
N LEU A 113 3.88 17.90 -4.43
CA LEU A 113 2.85 16.88 -4.43
C LEU A 113 2.51 16.40 -3.01
N PRO A 114 1.24 16.13 -2.70
CA PRO A 114 0.89 15.51 -1.44
C PRO A 114 1.43 14.08 -1.37
N ARG A 115 2.05 13.72 -0.23
CA ARG A 115 2.31 12.31 0.06
C ARG A 115 1.04 11.68 0.59
N ALA A 116 0.58 10.69 -0.12
CA ALA A 116 -0.72 10.07 0.10
C ALA A 116 -0.65 8.92 1.11
N ALA A 117 0.48 8.19 1.17
CA ALA A 117 0.67 7.14 2.17
C ALA A 117 2.15 6.86 2.43
N PHE A 118 2.44 6.40 3.65
CA PHE A 118 3.73 5.84 4.07
C PHE A 118 3.92 4.41 3.56
N LEU A 119 2.84 3.59 3.66
CA LEU A 119 2.84 2.17 3.28
C LEU A 119 1.41 1.74 2.96
N SER A 120 1.23 1.04 1.86
CA SER A 120 -0.12 0.63 1.46
C SER A 120 -0.61 -0.58 2.26
N LEU A 121 0.15 -1.68 2.29
CA LEU A 121 -0.25 -2.91 3.00
C LEU A 121 0.93 -3.48 3.80
N HIS A 122 0.72 -3.73 5.08
CA HIS A 122 1.69 -4.36 5.96
C HIS A 122 1.15 -5.68 6.52
N LEU A 123 1.75 -6.79 6.12
CA LEU A 123 1.52 -8.09 6.76
C LEU A 123 2.60 -8.29 7.82
N THR A 124 2.20 -8.21 9.09
CA THR A 124 3.14 -8.24 10.23
C THR A 124 3.67 -9.66 10.50
N LYS A 125 4.66 -9.79 11.38
CA LYS A 125 5.39 -11.05 11.65
C LYS A 125 4.49 -12.22 12.06
N SER A 126 3.42 -11.96 12.79
CA SER A 126 2.47 -12.97 13.25
C SER A 126 1.30 -13.20 12.30
N ALA A 127 1.18 -12.42 11.25
CA ALA A 127 0.07 -12.50 10.32
C ALA A 127 0.10 -13.78 9.49
N SER A 128 -1.07 -14.26 9.07
CA SER A 128 -1.23 -15.18 7.97
C SER A 128 -2.50 -14.82 7.20
N GLY A 129 -2.74 -15.45 6.06
CA GLY A 129 -3.98 -15.22 5.34
C GLY A 129 -3.94 -15.56 3.87
N TYR A 130 -5.14 -15.62 3.29
CA TYR A 130 -5.38 -15.83 1.89
C TYR A 130 -5.91 -14.52 1.26
N PHE A 131 -5.22 -14.03 0.25
CA PHE A 131 -5.51 -12.79 -0.45
C PHE A 131 -5.76 -13.09 -1.93
N GLN A 132 -6.96 -12.87 -2.40
CA GLN A 132 -7.31 -13.13 -3.80
C GLN A 132 -7.90 -11.88 -4.43
N ASN A 133 -7.42 -11.56 -5.65
CA ASN A 133 -7.87 -10.39 -6.39
C ASN A 133 -7.79 -9.10 -5.56
N VAL A 134 -6.64 -8.90 -4.91
CA VAL A 134 -6.34 -7.69 -4.13
C VAL A 134 -5.44 -6.79 -4.96
N TRP A 135 -5.92 -5.59 -5.25
CA TRP A 135 -5.17 -4.60 -6.01
C TRP A 135 -4.74 -3.45 -5.12
N VAL A 136 -3.43 -3.29 -4.97
CA VAL A 136 -2.79 -2.19 -4.25
C VAL A 136 -2.28 -1.20 -5.28
N TRP A 137 -3.06 -0.15 -5.52
CA TRP A 137 -2.82 0.77 -6.62
C TRP A 137 -2.68 2.21 -6.13
N THR A 138 -1.59 2.86 -6.50
CA THR A 138 -1.45 4.30 -6.42
C THR A 138 -1.80 4.89 -7.77
N ALA A 139 -2.74 5.83 -7.80
CA ALA A 139 -3.28 6.36 -9.04
C ALA A 139 -2.21 7.03 -9.91
N ASP A 140 -2.22 6.68 -11.18
CA ASP A 140 -1.43 7.27 -12.25
C ASP A 140 -2.29 8.06 -13.24
N HIS A 141 -3.60 7.93 -13.14
CA HIS A 141 -4.58 8.67 -13.93
C HIS A 141 -5.89 8.93 -13.16
N GLU A 142 -6.63 9.92 -13.62
CA GLU A 142 -7.95 10.26 -13.07
C GLU A 142 -8.99 9.24 -13.52
N LEU A 143 -9.80 8.72 -12.59
CA LEU A 143 -10.81 7.69 -12.89
C LEU A 143 -12.22 8.24 -13.14
N ASP A 144 -12.54 9.39 -12.54
CA ASP A 144 -13.89 9.91 -12.55
C ASP A 144 -14.16 10.94 -13.66
N GLN A 145 -13.14 11.22 -14.49
CA GLN A 145 -13.26 12.13 -15.63
C GLN A 145 -13.42 11.36 -16.93
N GLY A 146 -14.12 11.96 -17.91
CA GLY A 146 -14.42 11.31 -19.19
C GLY A 146 -13.21 11.00 -20.07
N THR A 147 -12.08 11.67 -19.83
CA THR A 147 -10.78 11.38 -20.41
C THR A 147 -9.78 11.15 -19.29
N PRO A 148 -9.16 9.97 -19.18
CA PRO A 148 -8.18 9.71 -18.14
C PRO A 148 -6.93 10.57 -18.39
N GLU A 149 -6.69 11.57 -17.53
CA GLU A 149 -5.48 12.37 -17.55
C GLU A 149 -4.48 11.81 -16.54
N GLN A 150 -3.20 11.78 -16.94
CA GLN A 150 -2.13 11.31 -16.06
C GLN A 150 -1.92 12.29 -14.91
N LEU A 151 -1.83 11.74 -13.71
CA LEU A 151 -1.50 12.46 -12.47
C LEU A 151 -0.38 11.73 -11.72
N ASN A 152 0.20 12.42 -10.72
CA ASN A 152 1.30 11.89 -9.93
C ASN A 152 0.92 11.88 -8.45
N VAL A 153 0.46 10.75 -7.95
CA VAL A 153 0.21 10.53 -6.52
C VAL A 153 1.44 9.88 -5.88
N LEU A 154 1.85 10.34 -4.70
CA LEU A 154 3.04 9.83 -4.03
C LEU A 154 2.66 8.87 -2.90
N THR A 155 2.94 7.59 -3.09
CA THR A 155 2.91 6.55 -2.05
C THR A 155 4.31 5.99 -1.88
N ASP A 156 4.82 5.95 -0.64
CA ASP A 156 6.23 5.60 -0.43
C ASP A 156 6.49 4.10 -0.66
N ARG A 157 5.63 3.21 -0.13
CA ARG A 157 5.83 1.75 -0.14
C ARG A 157 4.54 1.02 -0.52
N GLY A 158 4.67 -0.03 -1.30
CA GLY A 158 3.56 -0.90 -1.71
C GLY A 158 3.17 -1.92 -0.62
N VAL A 159 3.56 -3.17 -0.78
CA VAL A 159 3.24 -4.28 0.12
C VAL A 159 4.49 -4.73 0.87
N LEU A 160 4.48 -4.62 2.19
CA LEU A 160 5.52 -5.17 3.07
C LEU A 160 5.02 -6.46 3.72
N ILE A 161 5.75 -7.56 3.49
CA ILE A 161 5.47 -8.87 4.07
C ILE A 161 6.60 -9.22 5.04
N GLU A 162 6.31 -9.21 6.34
CA GLU A 162 7.21 -9.70 7.39
C GLU A 162 6.75 -11.04 7.98
N SER A 163 5.63 -11.54 7.46
CA SER A 163 4.95 -12.73 7.96
C SER A 163 5.81 -13.99 7.88
N GLN A 164 5.70 -14.83 8.90
CA GLN A 164 6.24 -16.21 8.87
C GLN A 164 5.23 -17.20 8.27
N GLY A 165 4.07 -16.72 7.87
CA GLY A 165 3.07 -17.43 7.08
C GLY A 165 2.17 -18.42 7.84
N PRO A 166 1.35 -19.13 7.07
CA PRO A 166 1.29 -19.05 5.60
C PRO A 166 0.62 -17.80 5.08
N VAL A 167 1.17 -17.25 4.02
CA VAL A 167 0.56 -16.14 3.25
C VAL A 167 0.41 -16.59 1.80
N TRP A 168 -0.80 -16.50 1.29
CA TRP A 168 -1.12 -16.85 -0.09
C TRP A 168 -1.72 -15.64 -0.77
N MET A 169 -1.01 -15.09 -1.76
CA MET A 169 -1.48 -14.01 -2.62
C MET A 169 -1.69 -14.56 -4.03
N TYR A 170 -2.93 -14.58 -4.48
CA TYR A 170 -3.31 -15.08 -5.78
C TYR A 170 -4.04 -14.01 -6.60
N GLY A 171 -3.53 -13.70 -7.79
CA GLY A 171 -4.09 -12.64 -8.63
C GLY A 171 -4.04 -11.28 -7.95
N THR A 172 -2.95 -10.95 -7.26
CA THR A 172 -2.76 -9.65 -6.60
C THR A 172 -1.85 -8.74 -7.43
N ALA A 173 -2.06 -7.43 -7.32
CA ALA A 173 -1.19 -6.43 -7.93
C ALA A 173 -0.74 -5.39 -6.91
N SER A 174 0.47 -4.86 -7.08
CA SER A 174 0.94 -3.68 -6.36
C SER A 174 1.66 -2.76 -7.34
N GLU A 175 1.22 -1.51 -7.42
CA GLU A 175 1.59 -0.62 -8.52
C GLU A 175 1.83 0.80 -8.05
N HIS A 176 2.84 1.43 -8.66
CA HIS A 176 3.20 2.84 -8.59
C HIS A 176 3.69 3.34 -7.22
N ALA A 177 4.08 2.46 -6.30
CA ALA A 177 4.78 2.88 -5.09
C ALA A 177 6.23 3.30 -5.41
N LEU A 178 6.74 4.30 -4.67
CA LEU A 178 8.03 4.93 -4.98
C LEU A 178 9.24 4.04 -4.72
N LEU A 179 9.19 3.22 -3.67
CA LEU A 179 10.37 2.48 -3.21
C LEU A 179 10.33 1.00 -3.61
N TYR A 180 9.18 0.36 -3.46
CA TYR A 180 8.96 -1.03 -3.88
C TYR A 180 7.48 -1.35 -4.01
N GLN A 181 7.18 -2.31 -4.88
CA GLN A 181 5.81 -2.83 -5.03
C GLN A 181 5.56 -3.97 -4.04
N TYR A 182 6.46 -4.94 -3.95
CA TYR A 182 6.46 -5.98 -2.92
C TYR A 182 7.83 -6.04 -2.25
N SER A 183 7.84 -6.13 -0.92
CA SER A 183 9.04 -6.37 -0.12
C SER A 183 8.79 -7.53 0.84
N LEU A 184 9.61 -8.57 0.75
CA LEU A 184 9.61 -9.71 1.65
C LEU A 184 10.79 -9.58 2.61
N HIS A 185 10.53 -9.15 3.85
CA HIS A 185 11.57 -8.95 4.84
C HIS A 185 11.48 -10.01 5.95
N HIS A 186 12.46 -10.90 6.00
CA HIS A 186 12.46 -12.06 6.90
C HIS A 186 11.17 -12.89 6.82
N ALA A 187 10.48 -12.83 5.70
CA ALA A 187 9.24 -13.57 5.46
C ALA A 187 9.51 -15.06 5.19
N ALA A 188 8.55 -15.90 5.55
CA ALA A 188 8.58 -17.33 5.27
C ALA A 188 7.19 -17.86 4.89
N ASN A 189 7.11 -18.99 4.20
CA ASN A 189 5.87 -19.65 3.80
C ASN A 189 4.92 -18.70 3.03
N VAL A 190 5.46 -17.96 2.06
CA VAL A 190 4.73 -17.00 1.22
C VAL A 190 4.63 -17.55 -0.19
N LEU A 191 3.40 -17.63 -0.70
CA LEU A 191 3.11 -17.90 -2.10
C LEU A 191 2.60 -16.62 -2.76
N LEU A 192 3.30 -16.16 -3.79
CA LEU A 192 2.87 -15.08 -4.68
C LEU A 192 2.62 -15.70 -6.06
N ALA A 193 1.36 -15.82 -6.45
CA ALA A 193 0.98 -16.45 -7.70
C ALA A 193 0.14 -15.50 -8.56
N MET A 194 0.49 -15.36 -9.84
CA MET A 194 -0.18 -14.43 -10.76
C MET A 194 -0.17 -12.98 -10.22
N ILE A 195 0.96 -12.54 -9.72
CA ILE A 195 1.12 -11.15 -9.26
C ILE A 195 1.49 -10.22 -10.42
N GLN A 196 1.15 -8.95 -10.27
CA GLN A 196 1.57 -7.87 -11.15
C GLN A 196 2.28 -6.78 -10.35
N THR A 197 3.26 -6.14 -10.98
CA THR A 197 3.92 -4.93 -10.47
C THR A 197 4.05 -3.91 -11.59
N GLU A 198 4.00 -2.63 -11.24
CA GLU A 198 4.24 -1.55 -12.19
C GLU A 198 4.91 -0.36 -11.49
N SER A 199 5.96 0.19 -12.12
CA SER A 199 6.68 1.37 -11.62
C SER A 199 5.88 2.65 -11.79
N PRO A 200 6.09 3.67 -10.94
CA PRO A 200 5.49 4.99 -11.14
C PRO A 200 5.92 5.63 -12.46
N TYR A 201 5.03 6.30 -13.19
CA TYR A 201 5.27 6.88 -14.51
C TYR A 201 6.16 8.14 -14.51
N PHE A 202 6.42 8.76 -13.38
CA PHE A 202 7.28 9.93 -13.28
C PHE A 202 8.78 9.60 -13.11
N GLN A 203 9.18 8.38 -13.44
CA GLN A 203 10.57 7.98 -13.53
C GLN A 203 11.11 8.23 -14.94
N GLY A 204 11.66 9.39 -15.21
CA GLY A 204 12.21 9.75 -16.51
C GLY A 204 13.68 10.14 -16.46
N HIS A 205 14.31 10.20 -17.63
CA HIS A 205 15.76 10.45 -17.81
C HIS A 205 16.30 11.73 -17.12
N ASN A 206 15.44 12.65 -16.69
CA ASN A 206 15.83 13.90 -16.05
C ASN A 206 15.37 14.00 -14.59
N PHE A 207 14.78 12.94 -14.01
CA PHE A 207 14.35 12.94 -12.63
C PHE A 207 15.36 12.17 -11.78
N GLU A 208 15.75 12.75 -10.66
CA GLU A 208 16.28 11.91 -9.59
C GLU A 208 15.21 10.86 -9.26
N PRO A 209 15.60 9.58 -9.01
CA PRO A 209 14.63 8.57 -8.65
C PRO A 209 13.75 9.07 -7.51
N ALA A 210 12.44 9.03 -7.72
CA ALA A 210 11.49 9.49 -6.71
C ALA A 210 11.65 8.72 -5.39
N SER A 211 12.18 7.50 -5.45
CA SER A 211 12.59 6.69 -4.29
C SER A 211 13.57 7.39 -3.35
N LYS A 212 14.46 8.27 -3.87
CA LYS A 212 15.37 9.07 -3.03
C LYS A 212 14.64 10.06 -2.11
N SER A 213 13.40 10.40 -2.43
CA SER A 213 12.59 11.28 -1.61
C SER A 213 11.90 10.55 -0.45
N VAL A 214 11.95 9.21 -0.43
CA VAL A 214 11.36 8.40 0.64
C VAL A 214 12.22 8.46 1.89
N VAL A 215 11.59 8.78 3.02
CA VAL A 215 12.28 8.80 4.31
C VAL A 215 12.37 7.36 4.84
N SER A 216 13.59 6.87 5.07
CA SER A 216 13.79 5.56 5.70
C SER A 216 13.29 5.56 7.15
N HIS A 217 12.78 4.43 7.61
CA HIS A 217 12.23 4.32 8.95
C HIS A 217 12.73 3.04 9.65
N PRO A 218 13.22 3.11 10.91
CA PRO A 218 13.88 1.99 11.57
C PRO A 218 12.97 0.78 11.83
N LYS A 219 11.66 0.97 11.90
CA LYS A 219 10.68 -0.11 12.11
C LYS A 219 10.18 -0.76 10.82
N TYR A 220 10.38 -0.10 9.69
CA TYR A 220 9.90 -0.56 8.38
C TYR A 220 11.11 -0.70 7.48
N PRO A 221 11.64 -1.92 7.34
CA PRO A 221 12.88 -2.15 6.63
C PRO A 221 12.72 -1.90 5.14
N ASP A 222 13.57 -1.00 4.64
CA ASP A 222 13.66 -0.71 3.23
C ASP A 222 14.77 -1.55 2.60
N PRO A 223 14.61 -2.01 1.34
CA PRO A 223 15.65 -2.73 0.65
C PRO A 223 16.86 -1.83 0.40
N ASP A 224 18.06 -2.31 0.73
CA ASP A 224 19.32 -1.64 0.39
C ASP A 224 19.71 -1.99 -1.06
N CYS A 225 19.07 -1.34 -2.00
CA CYS A 225 19.29 -1.58 -3.43
C CYS A 225 20.70 -1.14 -3.87
N ALA A 226 21.27 -0.10 -3.26
CA ALA A 226 22.60 0.39 -3.58
C ALA A 226 23.69 -0.66 -3.35
N LYS A 227 23.59 -1.45 -2.29
CA LYS A 227 24.54 -2.55 -2.03
C LYS A 227 24.40 -3.71 -3.03
N ARG A 228 23.22 -3.96 -3.53
CA ARG A 228 22.95 -5.06 -4.46
C ARG A 228 23.55 -4.80 -5.84
N TYR A 229 23.60 -3.55 -6.26
CA TYR A 229 24.02 -3.15 -7.60
C TYR A 229 25.42 -2.54 -7.67
N ALA A 230 26.10 -2.33 -6.53
CA ALA A 230 27.50 -1.86 -6.46
C ALA A 230 28.52 -2.81 -7.14
N ARG A 231 28.08 -3.97 -7.66
CA ARG A 231 28.93 -4.97 -8.34
C ARG A 231 29.05 -4.77 -9.85
N GLY A 232 28.98 -3.55 -10.35
CA GLY A 232 29.41 -3.22 -11.71
C GLY A 232 28.35 -3.40 -12.81
N THR A 233 27.10 -3.38 -12.48
CA THR A 233 26.02 -3.26 -13.48
C THR A 233 25.67 -1.80 -13.68
N ASN A 234 25.77 -1.30 -14.93
CA ASN A 234 25.23 -0.01 -15.33
C ASN A 234 23.69 -0.03 -15.35
N VAL A 235 23.06 -0.51 -14.27
CA VAL A 235 21.63 -0.49 -14.14
C VAL A 235 21.24 0.86 -13.58
N PRO A 236 20.43 1.66 -14.27
CA PRO A 236 20.00 2.95 -13.77
C PRO A 236 19.28 2.83 -12.43
N ASP A 237 19.44 3.82 -11.54
CA ASP A 237 18.87 3.84 -10.20
C ASP A 237 17.33 3.69 -10.15
N TRP A 238 16.64 3.87 -11.27
CA TRP A 238 15.18 3.75 -11.41
C TRP A 238 14.66 2.36 -11.81
N THR A 239 15.52 1.37 -11.93
CA THR A 239 15.14 -0.02 -12.26
C THR A 239 14.96 -0.91 -11.03
N TYR A 240 14.75 -0.34 -9.86
CA TYR A 240 14.60 -1.06 -8.59
C TYR A 240 13.12 -1.37 -8.28
N ASP A 241 12.47 -2.07 -9.18
CA ASP A 241 11.13 -2.62 -8.92
C ASP A 241 11.19 -4.05 -8.41
#